data_af16e3e9317ed9db73d033f129b1497e
#
_entry.id   af16e3e9317ed9db73d033f129b1497e
#
_cell.length_a   1.000
_cell.length_b   1.000
_cell.length_c   1.000
_cell.angle_alpha   90.00
_cell.angle_beta   90.00
_cell.angle_gamma   90.00
#
_symmetry.space_group_name_H-M   'P 1'
#
loop_
_entity.id
_entity.type
_entity.pdbx_description
1 polymer ?
#
loop_
_entity_poly.entity_id
_entity_poly.type
_entity_poly.pdbx_seq_one_letter_code
_entity_poly.pdbx_strand_id
1 'polypeptide(L)'
;FFFHAEDAIRDPLWSRGLGDVYKRQSLCTLEFKPHRDLYEAFLNDVYGSGLAPKQREFARLNLNHTVTSKRKLMQLVQNNNVSGWDDPRMPTISGLRRRGYTPESLKNFIQAVGVANREKHIDVSLLEFCVREDLNKKAPRMMAVLNPLRVVITNYPEDKTELLKAENNPEDPTAGSREVPFSKTILIEQEDFREEANRKFFRLKLGKEVRLKNAYIIKAESVEKDENGTITTVFCTYDPLSKSGSGTEESQRKVKGTLHWVSKNHAQQIQVRNYDRLFSDPNPDGHKDKPFTSFLNTNSLNEQQAFIEPNIDDAVAGKTYQFQRKGYYVVDPDSTPDQIVFNKTVGLRDNW
;
A
#
# COMPACT_ATOMS: atom_id res chain seq x y z
N PHE A 1 -16.14 15.61 6.28
CA PHE A 1 -17.25 16.52 5.95
C PHE A 1 -16.75 17.48 4.89
N PHE A 2 -16.93 17.13 3.60
CA PHE A 2 -16.83 18.11 2.52
C PHE A 2 -18.23 18.73 2.39
N PHE A 3 -18.40 19.90 2.92
CA PHE A 3 -19.49 20.77 2.48
C PHE A 3 -19.18 21.20 1.07
N HIS A 4 -20.07 20.97 0.13
CA HIS A 4 -19.99 21.60 -1.17
C HIS A 4 -19.97 23.11 -0.96
N ALA A 5 -18.86 23.76 -1.31
CA ALA A 5 -18.71 25.23 -1.17
C ALA A 5 -19.76 26.00 -1.98
N GLU A 6 -20.36 25.37 -2.97
CA GLU A 6 -21.41 25.97 -3.81
C GLU A 6 -22.73 26.20 -3.07
N ASP A 7 -23.10 25.34 -2.12
CA ASP A 7 -24.35 25.51 -1.35
C ASP A 7 -24.26 26.64 -0.33
N ALA A 8 -23.06 27.00 0.11
CA ALA A 8 -22.82 28.10 1.05
C ALA A 8 -22.82 29.49 0.39
N ILE A 9 -22.62 29.57 -0.92
CA ILE A 9 -22.48 30.84 -1.67
C ILE A 9 -23.80 31.27 -2.32
N ARG A 10 -24.77 30.34 -2.50
CA ARG A 10 -26.00 30.58 -3.27
C ARG A 10 -27.27 30.82 -2.49
N ASP A 11 -27.25 30.83 -1.15
CA ASP A 11 -28.43 31.23 -0.37
C ASP A 11 -28.70 32.72 -0.57
N PRO A 12 -29.84 33.09 -1.18
CA PRO A 12 -30.16 34.51 -1.39
C PRO A 12 -30.28 35.24 -0.05
N LEU A 13 -29.88 36.51 -0.03
CA LEU A 13 -29.84 37.34 1.18
C LEU A 13 -31.17 37.44 1.97
N TRP A 14 -32.31 37.08 1.37
CA TRP A 14 -33.62 37.07 2.01
C TRP A 14 -33.97 35.72 2.70
N SER A 15 -33.16 34.67 2.52
CA SER A 15 -33.29 33.37 3.16
C SER A 15 -32.73 33.33 4.60
N ARG A 16 -32.32 34.48 5.17
CA ARG A 16 -31.71 34.60 6.51
C ARG A 16 -32.76 34.56 7.62
N GLY A 17 -33.64 33.56 7.59
CA GLY A 17 -34.59 33.31 8.65
C GLY A 17 -34.12 32.20 9.60
N LEU A 18 -35.04 31.65 10.39
CA LEU A 18 -34.82 30.53 11.31
C LEU A 18 -34.05 29.35 10.71
N GLY A 19 -34.12 29.15 9.38
CA GLY A 19 -33.39 28.13 8.66
C GLY A 19 -31.87 28.27 8.72
N ASP A 20 -31.31 29.49 8.79
CA ASP A 20 -29.87 29.74 8.86
C ASP A 20 -29.28 29.28 10.20
N VAL A 21 -30.02 29.43 11.29
CA VAL A 21 -29.59 29.03 12.62
C VAL A 21 -29.43 27.51 12.73
N TYR A 22 -30.27 26.75 12.01
CA TYR A 22 -30.19 25.29 11.99
C TYR A 22 -29.26 24.74 10.91
N LYS A 23 -29.09 25.47 9.83
CA LYS A 23 -28.26 25.05 8.69
C LYS A 23 -26.78 25.46 8.82
N ARG A 24 -26.47 26.48 9.62
CA ARG A 24 -25.12 27.01 9.79
C ARG A 24 -24.64 26.80 11.22
N GLN A 25 -23.47 26.23 11.35
CA GLN A 25 -22.75 26.14 12.61
C GLN A 25 -21.33 26.66 12.40
N SER A 26 -20.80 27.33 13.42
CA SER A 26 -19.37 27.68 13.46
C SER A 26 -18.59 26.45 13.90
N LEU A 27 -17.70 25.96 13.06
CA LEU A 27 -16.84 24.83 13.35
C LEU A 27 -15.39 25.31 13.47
N CYS A 28 -14.71 24.93 14.54
CA CYS A 28 -13.31 25.26 14.74
C CYS A 28 -12.58 24.17 15.54
N THR A 29 -11.29 24.36 15.76
CA THR A 29 -10.44 23.47 16.54
C THR A 29 -10.44 23.87 18.02
N LEU A 30 -10.01 22.91 18.90
CA LEU A 30 -10.09 23.08 20.35
C LEU A 30 -9.32 24.29 20.90
N GLU A 31 -8.28 24.77 20.21
CA GLU A 31 -7.53 25.96 20.61
C GLU A 31 -8.38 27.23 20.63
N PHE A 32 -9.52 27.26 19.93
CA PHE A 32 -10.46 28.38 19.92
C PHE A 32 -11.57 28.27 20.98
N LYS A 33 -11.59 27.22 21.79
CA LYS A 33 -12.59 27.05 22.84
C LYS A 33 -12.64 28.24 23.84
N PRO A 34 -11.51 28.87 24.26
CA PRO A 34 -11.53 30.04 25.08
C PRO A 34 -12.18 31.28 24.45
N HIS A 35 -12.32 31.29 23.10
CA HIS A 35 -12.91 32.42 22.36
C HIS A 35 -14.43 32.28 22.20
N ARG A 36 -15.06 31.24 22.78
CA ARG A 36 -16.49 31.01 22.63
C ARG A 36 -17.32 32.15 23.24
N ASP A 37 -16.93 32.65 24.40
CA ASP A 37 -17.64 33.77 25.05
C ASP A 37 -17.61 35.04 24.21
N LEU A 38 -16.48 35.31 23.54
CA LEU A 38 -16.38 36.43 22.61
C LEU A 38 -17.26 36.23 21.37
N TYR A 39 -17.29 35.00 20.83
CA TYR A 39 -18.17 34.65 19.71
C TYR A 39 -19.64 34.83 20.08
N GLU A 40 -20.06 34.39 21.28
CA GLU A 40 -21.43 34.54 21.74
C GLU A 40 -21.78 36.02 21.99
N ALA A 41 -20.85 36.85 22.51
CA ALA A 41 -21.06 38.30 22.67
C ALA A 41 -21.34 38.96 21.31
N PHE A 42 -20.53 38.71 20.31
CA PHE A 42 -20.76 39.25 18.94
C PHE A 42 -22.09 38.77 18.34
N LEU A 43 -22.48 37.53 18.54
CA LEU A 43 -23.75 37.04 18.05
C LEU A 43 -24.92 37.68 18.75
N ASN A 44 -24.86 37.93 20.07
CA ASN A 44 -25.88 38.64 20.83
C ASN A 44 -26.05 40.11 20.31
N ASP A 45 -24.96 40.76 20.00
CA ASP A 45 -25.01 42.12 19.41
C ASP A 45 -25.66 42.18 18.03
N VAL A 46 -25.46 41.12 17.21
CA VAL A 46 -25.97 41.06 15.84
C VAL A 46 -27.40 40.51 15.76
N TYR A 47 -27.69 39.46 16.51
CA TYR A 47 -28.94 38.69 16.42
C TYR A 47 -29.88 38.87 17.63
N GLY A 48 -29.42 39.54 18.69
CA GLY A 48 -30.14 39.59 19.95
C GLY A 48 -30.09 38.28 20.71
N SER A 49 -30.76 38.19 21.87
CA SER A 49 -30.76 37.03 22.77
C SER A 49 -31.57 35.81 22.26
N GLY A 50 -31.65 35.60 20.98
CA GLY A 50 -32.52 34.58 20.43
C GLY A 50 -31.81 33.40 19.74
N LEU A 51 -31.89 33.39 18.43
CA LEU A 51 -31.49 32.26 17.61
C LEU A 51 -30.19 32.59 16.84
N ALA A 52 -29.04 32.19 17.39
CA ALA A 52 -27.75 32.37 16.75
C ALA A 52 -27.06 31.00 16.47
N PRO A 53 -26.25 30.91 15.41
CA PRO A 53 -25.47 29.70 15.11
C PRO A 53 -24.51 29.36 16.26
N LYS A 54 -24.51 28.15 16.73
CA LYS A 54 -23.61 27.69 17.82
C LYS A 54 -22.24 27.36 17.29
N GLN A 55 -21.18 27.76 18.01
CA GLN A 55 -19.85 27.29 17.74
C GLN A 55 -19.61 25.89 18.34
N ARG A 56 -18.97 25.02 17.56
CA ARG A 56 -18.56 23.67 17.96
C ARG A 56 -17.08 23.50 17.71
N GLU A 57 -16.33 23.10 18.74
CA GLU A 57 -14.91 22.84 18.63
C GLU A 57 -14.64 21.33 18.59
N PHE A 58 -13.70 20.95 17.75
CA PHE A 58 -13.29 19.57 17.56
C PHE A 58 -11.79 19.41 17.71
N ALA A 59 -11.38 18.23 18.17
CA ALA A 59 -9.98 17.86 18.22
C ALA A 59 -9.40 17.70 16.82
N ARG A 60 -8.13 18.05 16.67
CA ARG A 60 -7.37 17.68 15.48
C ARG A 60 -7.20 16.17 15.40
N LEU A 61 -7.12 15.65 14.19
CA LEU A 61 -6.68 14.28 13.94
C LEU A 61 -5.15 14.26 14.00
N ASN A 62 -4.60 13.71 15.05
CA ASN A 62 -3.16 13.49 15.20
C ASN A 62 -2.87 12.02 14.93
N LEU A 63 -2.00 11.76 13.96
CA LEU A 63 -1.50 10.42 13.64
C LEU A 63 -0.10 10.28 14.24
N ASN A 64 0.19 9.11 14.83
CA ASN A 64 1.55 8.81 15.22
C ASN A 64 2.47 8.69 13.99
N HIS A 65 3.79 8.86 14.19
CA HIS A 65 4.81 8.89 13.13
C HIS A 65 4.55 9.92 12.02
N THR A 66 3.75 10.96 12.30
CA THR A 66 3.27 11.90 11.28
C THR A 66 3.29 13.33 11.81
N VAL A 67 3.70 14.26 10.96
CA VAL A 67 3.63 15.71 11.21
C VAL A 67 2.60 16.31 10.25
N THR A 68 1.61 17.04 10.78
CA THR A 68 0.54 17.65 9.98
C THR A 68 0.65 19.18 9.87
N SER A 69 1.63 19.79 10.55
CA SER A 69 1.86 21.24 10.51
C SER A 69 2.35 21.70 9.14
N LYS A 70 1.61 22.57 8.46
CA LYS A 70 1.97 23.14 7.14
C LYS A 70 3.39 23.72 7.13
N ARG A 71 3.79 24.47 8.18
CA ARG A 71 5.13 25.09 8.27
C ARG A 71 6.23 24.02 8.30
N LYS A 72 6.04 22.95 9.07
CA LYS A 72 7.01 21.85 9.19
C LYS A 72 7.07 21.02 7.91
N LEU A 73 5.92 20.75 7.28
CA LEU A 73 5.88 20.09 5.96
C LEU A 73 6.58 20.94 4.88
N MET A 74 6.39 22.25 4.89
CA MET A 74 7.12 23.18 3.99
C MET A 74 8.62 23.10 4.23
N GLN A 75 9.08 23.04 5.48
CA GLN A 75 10.50 22.88 5.82
C GLN A 75 11.08 21.57 5.27
N LEU A 76 10.34 20.45 5.30
CA LEU A 76 10.78 19.19 4.68
C LEU A 76 11.00 19.31 3.18
N VAL A 77 10.09 20.03 2.49
CA VAL A 77 10.21 20.28 1.04
C VAL A 77 11.39 21.20 0.75
N GLN A 78 11.53 22.31 1.49
CA GLN A 78 12.64 23.28 1.30
C GLN A 78 14.02 22.67 1.58
N ASN A 79 14.10 21.77 2.53
CA ASN A 79 15.34 21.09 2.89
C ASN A 79 15.62 19.81 2.05
N ASN A 80 14.80 19.54 1.01
CA ASN A 80 14.91 18.35 0.15
C ASN A 80 14.87 17.02 0.93
N ASN A 81 14.19 16.97 2.08
CA ASN A 81 13.96 15.72 2.80
C ASN A 81 12.90 14.84 2.12
N VAL A 82 12.04 15.47 1.32
CA VAL A 82 11.01 14.86 0.48
C VAL A 82 11.06 15.49 -0.91
N SER A 83 10.55 14.79 -1.94
CA SER A 83 10.58 15.25 -3.34
C SER A 83 9.66 16.44 -3.62
N GLY A 84 8.62 16.64 -2.81
CA GLY A 84 7.63 17.70 -2.98
C GLY A 84 6.41 17.50 -2.11
N TRP A 85 5.38 18.31 -2.36
CA TRP A 85 4.11 18.21 -1.64
C TRP A 85 3.30 16.95 -1.97
N ASP A 86 3.61 16.30 -3.07
CA ASP A 86 3.02 15.05 -3.54
C ASP A 86 3.89 13.81 -3.24
N ASP A 87 4.99 13.98 -2.50
CA ASP A 87 5.81 12.85 -2.06
C ASP A 87 4.94 11.81 -1.32
N PRO A 88 4.98 10.53 -1.71
CA PRO A 88 4.17 9.48 -1.09
C PRO A 88 4.35 9.29 0.43
N ARG A 89 5.38 9.89 1.03
CA ARG A 89 5.60 9.89 2.49
C ARG A 89 4.92 11.06 3.20
N MET A 90 4.40 12.03 2.44
CA MET A 90 3.74 13.22 2.97
C MET A 90 2.27 12.96 3.29
N PRO A 91 1.74 13.46 4.42
CA PRO A 91 0.34 13.29 4.80
C PRO A 91 -0.58 14.30 4.09
N THR A 92 -0.24 14.70 2.88
CA THR A 92 -1.05 15.55 2.01
C THR A 92 -2.00 14.69 1.18
N ILE A 93 -3.11 15.25 0.72
CA ILE A 93 -4.03 14.53 -0.17
C ILE A 93 -3.33 14.08 -1.47
N SER A 94 -2.45 14.93 -2.02
CA SER A 94 -1.66 14.58 -3.21
C SER A 94 -0.65 13.46 -2.94
N GLY A 95 0.06 13.52 -1.81
CA GLY A 95 0.99 12.46 -1.41
C GLY A 95 0.29 11.13 -1.14
N LEU A 96 -0.81 11.15 -0.39
CA LEU A 96 -1.60 9.95 -0.12
C LEU A 96 -2.17 9.34 -1.43
N ARG A 97 -2.67 10.18 -2.34
CA ARG A 97 -3.14 9.74 -3.66
C ARG A 97 -2.02 9.10 -4.47
N ARG A 98 -0.86 9.74 -4.54
CA ARG A 98 0.31 9.20 -5.25
C ARG A 98 0.83 7.91 -4.63
N ARG A 99 0.64 7.73 -3.31
CA ARG A 99 0.93 6.47 -2.61
C ARG A 99 -0.13 5.38 -2.86
N GLY A 100 -1.26 5.70 -3.49
CA GLY A 100 -2.32 4.74 -3.81
C GLY A 100 -3.40 4.59 -2.75
N TYR A 101 -3.52 5.55 -1.82
CA TYR A 101 -4.62 5.59 -0.87
C TYR A 101 -5.90 6.04 -1.61
N THR A 102 -6.98 5.29 -1.41
CA THR A 102 -8.26 5.55 -2.08
C THR A 102 -9.13 6.52 -1.26
N PRO A 103 -10.02 7.29 -1.91
CA PRO A 103 -10.97 8.12 -1.18
C PRO A 103 -11.83 7.32 -0.20
N GLU A 104 -12.24 6.10 -0.56
CA GLU A 104 -13.04 5.21 0.27
C GLU A 104 -12.29 4.78 1.52
N SER A 105 -11.02 4.42 1.40
CA SER A 105 -10.18 4.04 2.54
C SER A 105 -10.03 5.18 3.54
N LEU A 106 -9.85 6.42 3.04
CA LEU A 106 -9.79 7.61 3.90
C LEU A 106 -11.12 7.90 4.58
N LYS A 107 -12.26 7.76 3.89
CA LYS A 107 -13.59 7.90 4.49
C LYS A 107 -13.83 6.85 5.58
N ASN A 108 -13.51 5.58 5.31
CA ASN A 108 -13.63 4.49 6.27
C ASN A 108 -12.77 4.75 7.51
N PHE A 109 -11.54 5.23 7.32
CA PHE A 109 -10.65 5.61 8.41
C PHE A 109 -11.27 6.73 9.27
N ILE A 110 -11.75 7.83 8.66
CA ILE A 110 -12.39 8.92 9.41
C ILE A 110 -13.64 8.45 10.15
N GLN A 111 -14.44 7.55 9.56
CA GLN A 111 -15.60 6.96 10.23
C GLN A 111 -15.19 6.08 11.43
N ALA A 112 -14.13 5.30 11.29
CA ALA A 112 -13.61 4.46 12.38
C ALA A 112 -13.05 5.28 13.55
N VAL A 113 -12.35 6.37 13.26
CA VAL A 113 -11.82 7.30 14.27
C VAL A 113 -12.95 8.07 14.97
N GLY A 114 -13.97 8.46 14.22
CA GLY A 114 -15.07 9.30 14.65
C GLY A 114 -14.66 10.74 14.95
N VAL A 115 -15.64 11.55 15.36
CA VAL A 115 -15.45 12.94 15.76
C VAL A 115 -15.20 13.00 17.27
N ALA A 116 -14.16 13.69 17.68
CA ALA A 116 -13.79 13.82 19.09
C ALA A 116 -13.68 15.29 19.51
N ASN A 117 -13.99 15.55 20.78
CA ASN A 117 -13.80 16.83 21.44
C ASN A 117 -12.63 16.81 22.46
N ARG A 118 -11.80 15.77 22.38
CA ARG A 118 -10.56 15.61 23.17
C ARG A 118 -9.45 15.18 22.24
N GLU A 119 -8.29 15.75 22.41
CA GLU A 119 -7.11 15.37 21.63
C GLU A 119 -6.75 13.90 21.87
N LYS A 120 -6.44 13.19 20.76
CA LYS A 120 -6.00 11.80 20.76
C LYS A 120 -4.93 11.64 19.67
N HIS A 121 -3.98 10.78 19.94
CA HIS A 121 -3.08 10.24 18.93
C HIS A 121 -3.67 8.93 18.42
N ILE A 122 -3.88 8.86 17.11
CA ILE A 122 -4.41 7.69 16.42
C ILE A 122 -3.23 6.94 15.81
N ASP A 123 -3.24 5.63 15.97
CA ASP A 123 -2.23 4.80 15.36
C ASP A 123 -2.40 4.81 13.82
N VAL A 124 -1.31 5.08 13.09
CA VAL A 124 -1.31 5.08 11.62
C VAL A 124 -1.64 3.70 11.05
N SER A 125 -1.41 2.63 11.81
CA SER A 125 -1.79 1.27 11.43
C SER A 125 -3.30 1.11 11.17
N LEU A 126 -4.15 1.90 11.86
CA LEU A 126 -5.60 1.92 11.58
C LEU A 126 -5.90 2.49 10.18
N LEU A 127 -5.18 3.53 9.77
CA LEU A 127 -5.31 4.08 8.41
C LEU A 127 -4.83 3.05 7.38
N GLU A 128 -3.67 2.43 7.61
CA GLU A 128 -3.13 1.38 6.75
C GLU A 128 -4.06 0.15 6.67
N PHE A 129 -4.73 -0.20 7.77
CA PHE A 129 -5.75 -1.25 7.80
C PHE A 129 -6.93 -0.91 6.88
N CYS A 130 -7.48 0.31 6.96
CA CYS A 130 -8.59 0.74 6.09
C CYS A 130 -8.19 0.71 4.60
N VAL A 131 -6.93 1.05 4.29
CA VAL A 131 -6.39 0.96 2.92
C VAL A 131 -6.31 -0.50 2.47
N ARG A 132 -5.79 -1.40 3.30
CA ARG A 132 -5.73 -2.84 2.98
C ARG A 132 -7.10 -3.44 2.71
N GLU A 133 -8.08 -3.13 3.56
CA GLU A 133 -9.46 -3.63 3.43
C GLU A 133 -10.12 -3.19 2.12
N ASP A 134 -9.92 -1.94 1.70
CA ASP A 134 -10.46 -1.43 0.44
C ASP A 134 -9.75 -2.05 -0.76
N LEU A 135 -8.42 -2.08 -0.74
CA LEU A 135 -7.62 -2.61 -1.84
C LEU A 135 -7.74 -4.13 -1.99
N ASN A 136 -7.98 -4.87 -0.91
CA ASN A 136 -8.21 -6.32 -0.98
C ASN A 136 -9.41 -6.68 -1.86
N LYS A 137 -10.43 -5.85 -1.85
CA LYS A 137 -11.64 -6.04 -2.66
C LYS A 137 -11.47 -5.62 -4.12
N LYS A 138 -10.63 -4.60 -4.37
CA LYS A 138 -10.58 -3.92 -5.69
C LYS A 138 -9.33 -4.23 -6.51
N ALA A 139 -8.18 -4.46 -5.86
CA ALA A 139 -6.91 -4.57 -6.56
C ALA A 139 -6.75 -5.93 -7.26
N PRO A 140 -6.47 -5.98 -8.56
CA PRO A 140 -6.08 -7.20 -9.23
C PRO A 140 -4.77 -7.73 -8.66
N ARG A 141 -4.66 -9.06 -8.58
CA ARG A 141 -3.51 -9.76 -7.99
C ARG A 141 -2.55 -10.20 -9.05
N MET A 142 -1.30 -9.75 -8.95
CA MET A 142 -0.22 -10.04 -9.86
C MET A 142 0.94 -10.72 -9.13
N MET A 143 1.69 -11.56 -9.82
CA MET A 143 2.95 -12.07 -9.31
C MET A 143 4.08 -11.14 -9.71
N ALA A 144 4.81 -10.63 -8.72
CA ALA A 144 6.00 -9.82 -8.90
C ALA A 144 7.10 -10.29 -7.95
N VAL A 145 8.32 -10.37 -8.44
CA VAL A 145 9.51 -10.79 -7.70
C VAL A 145 10.41 -9.57 -7.51
N LEU A 146 10.56 -9.16 -6.27
CA LEU A 146 11.27 -7.93 -5.91
C LEU A 146 12.77 -8.16 -5.77
N ASN A 147 13.17 -9.30 -5.24
CA ASN A 147 14.58 -9.69 -5.10
C ASN A 147 14.78 -11.06 -5.78
N PRO A 148 15.11 -11.09 -7.07
CA PRO A 148 15.04 -12.29 -7.88
C PRO A 148 16.17 -13.27 -7.60
N LEU A 149 15.79 -14.54 -7.42
CA LEU A 149 16.65 -15.71 -7.49
C LEU A 149 16.24 -16.59 -8.66
N ARG A 150 17.20 -16.97 -9.49
CA ARG A 150 16.95 -17.81 -10.65
C ARG A 150 16.69 -19.26 -10.24
N VAL A 151 15.63 -19.85 -10.78
CA VAL A 151 15.32 -21.28 -10.65
C VAL A 151 15.24 -21.89 -12.05
N VAL A 152 15.99 -22.98 -12.27
CA VAL A 152 15.98 -23.74 -13.51
C VAL A 152 15.33 -25.09 -13.25
N ILE A 153 14.27 -25.39 -14.01
CA ILE A 153 13.54 -26.65 -13.92
C ILE A 153 14.15 -27.64 -14.90
N THR A 154 15.01 -28.52 -14.43
CA THR A 154 15.90 -29.34 -15.25
C THR A 154 15.16 -30.32 -16.17
N ASN A 155 14.05 -30.89 -15.71
CA ASN A 155 13.21 -31.82 -16.48
C ASN A 155 12.05 -31.16 -17.25
N TYR A 156 12.04 -29.80 -17.39
CA TYR A 156 11.09 -29.09 -18.23
C TYR A 156 11.72 -28.85 -19.63
N PRO A 157 10.97 -29.06 -20.73
CA PRO A 157 11.51 -28.84 -22.08
C PRO A 157 12.00 -27.41 -22.31
N GLU A 158 13.11 -27.24 -23.03
CA GLU A 158 13.82 -25.97 -23.23
C GLU A 158 12.92 -24.91 -23.88
N ASP A 159 12.30 -25.26 -25.00
CA ASP A 159 11.54 -24.35 -25.84
C ASP A 159 10.04 -24.33 -25.51
N LYS A 160 9.61 -24.99 -24.43
CA LYS A 160 8.21 -25.04 -24.06
C LYS A 160 7.82 -23.83 -23.21
N THR A 161 6.83 -23.09 -23.65
CA THR A 161 6.08 -22.12 -22.84
C THR A 161 4.65 -22.60 -22.69
N GLU A 162 4.14 -22.63 -21.47
CA GLU A 162 2.78 -23.03 -21.16
C GLU A 162 2.04 -21.85 -20.53
N LEU A 163 0.83 -21.56 -21.00
CA LEU A 163 -0.03 -20.53 -20.42
C LEU A 163 -0.87 -21.14 -19.28
N LEU A 164 -0.69 -20.63 -18.08
CA LEU A 164 -1.37 -21.09 -16.88
C LEU A 164 -2.42 -20.07 -16.46
N LYS A 165 -3.62 -20.56 -16.14
CA LYS A 165 -4.72 -19.69 -15.71
C LYS A 165 -4.52 -19.23 -14.26
N ALA A 166 -4.64 -17.92 -14.04
CA ALA A 166 -4.60 -17.28 -12.72
C ALA A 166 -5.79 -16.35 -12.54
N GLU A 167 -6.44 -16.41 -11.37
CA GLU A 167 -7.53 -15.51 -11.02
C GLU A 167 -7.00 -14.09 -10.78
N ASN A 168 -7.73 -13.09 -11.29
CA ASN A 168 -7.38 -11.69 -11.11
C ASN A 168 -7.66 -11.20 -9.69
N ASN A 169 -8.78 -11.60 -9.11
CA ASN A 169 -9.09 -11.33 -7.70
C ASN A 169 -10.03 -12.42 -7.15
N PRO A 170 -9.60 -13.26 -6.20
CA PRO A 170 -10.47 -14.29 -5.60
C PRO A 170 -11.60 -13.74 -4.72
N GLU A 171 -11.53 -12.47 -4.29
CA GLU A 171 -12.62 -11.79 -3.57
C GLU A 171 -13.71 -11.27 -4.53
N ASP A 172 -13.40 -11.16 -5.84
CA ASP A 172 -14.34 -10.70 -6.85
C ASP A 172 -14.36 -11.69 -8.03
N PRO A 173 -15.34 -12.61 -8.07
CA PRO A 173 -15.49 -13.56 -9.18
C PRO A 173 -15.69 -12.89 -10.56
N THR A 174 -16.15 -11.64 -10.57
CA THR A 174 -16.35 -10.88 -11.82
C THR A 174 -15.06 -10.32 -12.42
N ALA A 175 -14.00 -10.26 -11.63
CA ALA A 175 -12.68 -9.79 -12.08
C ALA A 175 -12.03 -10.71 -13.12
N GLY A 176 -12.56 -11.95 -13.29
CA GLY A 176 -12.10 -12.89 -14.29
C GLY A 176 -10.73 -13.49 -13.99
N SER A 177 -10.05 -13.92 -15.05
CA SER A 177 -8.74 -14.58 -14.96
C SER A 177 -7.84 -14.12 -16.11
N ARG A 178 -6.55 -14.35 -15.96
CA ARG A 178 -5.50 -14.09 -16.93
C ARG A 178 -4.64 -15.31 -17.17
N GLU A 179 -3.88 -15.29 -18.24
CA GLU A 179 -2.91 -16.32 -18.58
C GLU A 179 -1.51 -15.87 -18.16
N VAL A 180 -0.79 -16.73 -17.43
CA VAL A 180 0.58 -16.47 -16.96
C VAL A 180 1.52 -17.45 -17.64
N PRO A 181 2.54 -17.01 -18.39
CA PRO A 181 3.47 -17.89 -19.07
C PRO A 181 4.38 -18.60 -18.06
N PHE A 182 4.51 -19.91 -18.21
CA PHE A 182 5.42 -20.77 -17.45
C PHE A 182 6.49 -21.35 -18.39
N SER A 183 7.75 -21.27 -18.02
CA SER A 183 8.89 -21.74 -18.80
C SER A 183 9.91 -22.46 -17.91
N LYS A 184 10.92 -23.06 -18.54
CA LYS A 184 12.01 -23.79 -17.86
C LYS A 184 12.74 -22.94 -16.82
N THR A 185 12.97 -21.67 -17.10
CA THR A 185 13.62 -20.75 -16.18
C THR A 185 12.63 -19.75 -15.61
N ILE A 186 12.52 -19.73 -14.28
CA ILE A 186 11.66 -18.82 -13.52
C ILE A 186 12.48 -18.03 -12.50
N LEU A 187 11.90 -16.95 -12.01
CA LEU A 187 12.43 -16.16 -10.90
C LEU A 187 11.51 -16.33 -9.70
N ILE A 188 12.10 -16.48 -8.51
CA ILE A 188 11.42 -16.46 -7.21
C ILE A 188 12.08 -15.43 -6.31
N GLU A 189 11.50 -15.13 -5.15
CA GLU A 189 12.18 -14.29 -4.15
C GLU A 189 13.38 -15.00 -3.57
N GLN A 190 14.51 -14.28 -3.40
CA GLN A 190 15.70 -14.84 -2.77
C GLN A 190 15.44 -15.32 -1.34
N GLU A 191 14.59 -14.63 -0.60
CA GLU A 191 14.16 -15.04 0.74
C GLU A 191 13.35 -16.35 0.78
N ASP A 192 12.82 -16.79 -0.37
CA ASP A 192 12.03 -18.00 -0.49
C ASP A 192 12.88 -19.27 -0.63
N PHE A 193 14.20 -19.13 -0.76
CA PHE A 193 15.12 -20.27 -0.77
C PHE A 193 16.13 -20.19 0.37
N ARG A 194 16.43 -21.34 0.96
CA ARG A 194 17.57 -21.55 1.86
C ARG A 194 18.14 -22.93 1.64
N GLU A 195 19.45 -23.03 1.55
CA GLU A 195 20.15 -24.30 1.43
C GLU A 195 19.94 -25.14 2.70
N GLU A 196 20.20 -24.54 3.86
CA GLU A 196 19.91 -25.11 5.17
C GLU A 196 18.84 -24.27 5.88
N ALA A 197 17.84 -24.92 6.43
CA ALA A 197 16.79 -24.26 7.17
C ALA A 197 16.17 -25.17 8.24
N ASN A 198 15.67 -24.57 9.31
CA ASN A 198 14.98 -25.26 10.39
C ASN A 198 13.61 -25.83 9.93
N ARG A 199 12.95 -26.60 10.80
CA ARG A 199 11.65 -27.24 10.51
C ARG A 199 10.51 -26.25 10.29
N LYS A 200 10.65 -25.01 10.75
CA LYS A 200 9.62 -23.95 10.63
C LYS A 200 9.72 -23.16 9.32
N PHE A 201 10.74 -23.39 8.50
CA PHE A 201 10.89 -22.77 7.19
C PHE A 201 10.06 -23.52 6.15
N PHE A 202 8.87 -23.03 5.88
CA PHE A 202 7.91 -23.60 4.92
C PHE A 202 8.05 -23.02 3.52
N ARG A 203 9.29 -22.85 3.05
CA ARG A 203 9.65 -22.37 1.71
C ARG A 203 10.62 -23.38 1.08
N LEU A 204 11.19 -23.04 -0.07
CA LEU A 204 12.06 -23.95 -0.83
C LEU A 204 13.41 -24.16 -0.12
N LYS A 205 13.83 -25.43 0.00
CA LYS A 205 15.15 -25.84 0.46
C LYS A 205 15.59 -27.11 -0.22
N LEU A 206 16.89 -27.42 -0.20
CA LEU A 206 17.42 -28.64 -0.83
C LEU A 206 16.68 -29.90 -0.37
N GLY A 207 16.33 -30.75 -1.33
CA GLY A 207 15.64 -32.01 -1.15
C GLY A 207 14.17 -31.88 -0.71
N LYS A 208 13.59 -30.66 -0.71
CA LYS A 208 12.19 -30.43 -0.31
C LYS A 208 11.37 -29.83 -1.44
N GLU A 209 10.07 -30.12 -1.35
CA GLU A 209 9.08 -29.69 -2.32
C GLU A 209 8.33 -28.46 -1.85
N VAL A 210 7.96 -27.63 -2.81
CA VAL A 210 7.02 -26.52 -2.65
C VAL A 210 6.12 -26.44 -3.87
N ARG A 211 4.94 -25.83 -3.71
CA ARG A 211 4.05 -25.52 -4.83
C ARG A 211 4.37 -24.13 -5.39
N LEU A 212 4.54 -24.07 -6.68
CA LEU A 212 4.47 -22.79 -7.41
C LEU A 212 3.00 -22.41 -7.60
N LYS A 213 2.66 -21.15 -7.29
CA LYS A 213 1.27 -20.69 -7.34
C LYS A 213 0.70 -20.83 -8.74
N ASN A 214 -0.49 -21.44 -8.86
CA ASN A 214 -1.18 -21.74 -10.12
C ASN A 214 -0.39 -22.64 -11.08
N ALA A 215 0.71 -23.24 -10.66
CA ALA A 215 1.58 -24.07 -11.49
C ALA A 215 1.78 -25.46 -10.87
N TYR A 216 2.99 -25.89 -10.73
CA TYR A 216 3.41 -27.23 -10.38
C TYR A 216 4.04 -27.32 -9.00
N ILE A 217 4.22 -28.52 -8.51
CA ILE A 217 5.10 -28.82 -7.39
C ILE A 217 6.51 -28.95 -7.94
N ILE A 218 7.47 -28.29 -7.30
CA ILE A 218 8.90 -28.37 -7.63
C ILE A 218 9.69 -28.86 -6.41
N LYS A 219 10.82 -29.51 -6.66
CA LYS A 219 11.78 -29.96 -5.66
C LYS A 219 13.16 -29.44 -5.98
N ALA A 220 13.84 -28.78 -5.03
CA ALA A 220 15.21 -28.32 -5.21
C ALA A 220 16.20 -29.47 -5.07
N GLU A 221 17.06 -29.65 -6.07
CA GLU A 221 18.05 -30.73 -6.14
C GLU A 221 19.47 -30.23 -5.87
N SER A 222 19.84 -29.07 -6.44
CA SER A 222 21.18 -28.49 -6.29
C SER A 222 21.17 -26.98 -6.44
N VAL A 223 22.27 -26.35 -6.13
CA VAL A 223 22.48 -24.90 -6.26
C VAL A 223 23.80 -24.61 -6.97
N GLU A 224 23.82 -23.47 -7.63
CA GLU A 224 25.02 -22.83 -8.16
C GLU A 224 25.32 -21.57 -7.34
N LYS A 225 26.60 -21.35 -7.04
CA LYS A 225 27.05 -20.20 -6.26
C LYS A 225 28.09 -19.40 -7.05
N ASP A 226 28.13 -18.11 -6.78
CA ASP A 226 29.20 -17.26 -7.28
C ASP A 226 30.50 -17.42 -6.47
N GLU A 227 31.54 -16.68 -6.85
CA GLU A 227 32.87 -16.70 -6.19
C GLU A 227 32.81 -16.27 -4.72
N ASN A 228 31.77 -15.54 -4.31
CA ASN A 228 31.53 -15.09 -2.94
C ASN A 228 30.70 -16.07 -2.11
N GLY A 229 30.28 -17.21 -2.71
CA GLY A 229 29.43 -18.20 -2.08
C GLY A 229 27.94 -17.82 -2.06
N THR A 230 27.55 -16.75 -2.76
CA THR A 230 26.13 -16.34 -2.88
C THR A 230 25.43 -17.24 -3.89
N ILE A 231 24.24 -17.73 -3.55
CA ILE A 231 23.45 -18.59 -4.42
C ILE A 231 22.89 -17.74 -5.58
N THR A 232 23.24 -18.13 -6.81
CA THR A 232 22.83 -17.46 -8.05
C THR A 232 21.74 -18.22 -8.78
N THR A 233 21.75 -19.57 -8.65
CA THR A 233 20.78 -20.44 -9.34
C THR A 233 20.41 -21.63 -8.45
N VAL A 234 19.14 -21.99 -8.46
CA VAL A 234 18.64 -23.23 -7.87
C VAL A 234 18.14 -24.14 -8.99
N PHE A 235 18.63 -25.36 -9.02
CA PHE A 235 18.18 -26.38 -9.96
C PHE A 235 17.09 -27.23 -9.29
N CYS A 236 15.95 -27.30 -9.96
CA CYS A 236 14.77 -28.01 -9.46
C CYS A 236 14.28 -29.02 -10.51
N THR A 237 13.60 -30.05 -10.03
CA THR A 237 12.71 -30.89 -10.84
C THR A 237 11.26 -30.50 -10.57
N TYR A 238 10.37 -30.71 -11.53
CA TYR A 238 8.93 -30.55 -11.34
C TYR A 238 8.19 -31.87 -11.54
N ASP A 239 7.04 -31.99 -10.89
CA ASP A 239 6.13 -33.12 -11.06
C ASP A 239 5.07 -32.75 -12.12
N PRO A 240 5.11 -33.36 -13.35
CA PRO A 240 4.20 -32.99 -14.44
C PRO A 240 2.72 -33.23 -14.12
N LEU A 241 2.41 -34.19 -13.22
CA LEU A 241 1.04 -34.50 -12.83
C LEU A 241 0.49 -33.56 -11.76
N SER A 242 1.35 -32.74 -11.13
CA SER A 242 0.99 -31.85 -10.03
C SER A 242 0.41 -30.50 -10.45
N LYS A 243 0.07 -30.30 -11.76
CA LYS A 243 -0.48 -29.04 -12.29
C LYS A 243 -1.71 -28.61 -11.48
N SER A 244 -1.68 -27.38 -10.97
CA SER A 244 -2.81 -26.81 -10.21
C SER A 244 -4.09 -26.79 -11.04
N GLY A 245 -5.17 -27.36 -10.49
CA GLY A 245 -6.47 -27.40 -11.16
C GLY A 245 -6.65 -28.53 -12.19
N SER A 246 -5.67 -29.46 -12.36
CA SER A 246 -5.79 -30.60 -13.28
C SER A 246 -6.73 -31.72 -12.76
N GLY A 247 -7.01 -31.76 -11.46
CA GLY A 247 -7.85 -32.81 -10.85
C GLY A 247 -7.14 -34.13 -10.57
N THR A 248 -5.84 -34.27 -10.86
CA THR A 248 -5.03 -35.43 -10.54
C THR A 248 -4.77 -35.57 -9.03
N GLU A 249 -4.43 -36.75 -8.53
CA GLU A 249 -4.06 -36.96 -7.13
C GLU A 249 -2.85 -36.11 -6.74
N GLU A 250 -1.84 -36.02 -7.62
CA GLU A 250 -0.63 -35.23 -7.42
C GLU A 250 -0.95 -33.73 -7.36
N SER A 251 -1.94 -33.26 -8.14
CA SER A 251 -2.37 -31.87 -8.09
C SER A 251 -3.03 -31.51 -6.75
N GLN A 252 -3.66 -32.46 -6.10
CA GLN A 252 -4.31 -32.31 -4.80
C GLN A 252 -3.39 -32.57 -3.62
N ARG A 253 -2.20 -33.12 -3.87
CA ARG A 253 -1.20 -33.41 -2.85
C ARG A 253 -0.83 -32.16 -2.06
N LYS A 254 -0.97 -32.23 -0.72
CA LYS A 254 -0.65 -31.13 0.18
C LYS A 254 0.86 -31.01 0.35
N VAL A 255 1.41 -29.87 -0.06
CA VAL A 255 2.80 -29.47 0.12
C VAL A 255 2.85 -28.26 1.04
N LYS A 256 3.81 -28.24 1.96
CA LYS A 256 4.01 -27.09 2.84
C LYS A 256 4.73 -25.98 2.09
N GLY A 257 4.04 -24.87 1.88
CA GLY A 257 4.57 -23.69 1.22
C GLY A 257 4.11 -23.56 -0.24
N THR A 258 3.69 -22.34 -0.58
CA THR A 258 3.36 -21.91 -1.93
C THR A 258 4.15 -20.65 -2.25
N LEU A 259 4.90 -20.68 -3.34
CA LEU A 259 5.71 -19.55 -3.79
C LEU A 259 5.04 -18.86 -4.97
N HIS A 260 5.16 -17.54 -5.03
CA HIS A 260 4.92 -16.79 -6.26
C HIS A 260 6.21 -16.78 -7.10
N TRP A 261 6.05 -16.57 -8.38
CA TRP A 261 7.13 -16.69 -9.35
C TRP A 261 6.80 -15.89 -10.60
N VAL A 262 7.77 -15.63 -11.45
CA VAL A 262 7.58 -15.12 -12.79
C VAL A 262 8.48 -15.88 -13.77
N SER A 263 8.02 -16.06 -15.03
CA SER A 263 8.86 -16.64 -16.08
C SER A 263 9.96 -15.65 -16.46
N LYS A 264 11.23 -16.04 -16.37
CA LYS A 264 12.36 -15.15 -16.67
C LYS A 264 12.29 -14.55 -18.09
N ASN A 265 11.89 -15.36 -19.07
CA ASN A 265 11.89 -14.95 -20.48
C ASN A 265 10.71 -14.04 -20.87
N HIS A 266 9.65 -14.01 -20.03
CA HIS A 266 8.42 -13.28 -20.32
C HIS A 266 8.16 -12.16 -19.31
N ALA A 267 8.86 -12.17 -18.17
CA ALA A 267 8.68 -11.15 -17.15
C ALA A 267 9.11 -9.77 -17.64
N GLN A 268 8.34 -8.77 -17.30
CA GLN A 268 8.66 -7.38 -17.54
C GLN A 268 9.47 -6.81 -16.37
N GLN A 269 10.54 -6.09 -16.66
CA GLN A 269 11.32 -5.38 -15.65
C GLN A 269 10.61 -4.10 -15.26
N ILE A 270 10.51 -3.84 -13.97
CA ILE A 270 9.86 -2.68 -13.37
C ILE A 270 10.76 -2.06 -12.31
N GLN A 271 10.52 -0.78 -12.01
CA GLN A 271 11.10 -0.12 -10.84
C GLN A 271 10.08 -0.14 -9.70
N VAL A 272 10.52 -0.46 -8.49
CA VAL A 272 9.68 -0.46 -7.29
C VAL A 272 10.27 0.49 -6.25
N ARG A 273 9.45 1.41 -5.78
CA ARG A 273 9.72 2.32 -4.67
C ARG A 273 9.02 1.81 -3.42
N ASN A 274 9.81 1.31 -2.47
CA ASN A 274 9.29 0.85 -1.19
C ASN A 274 9.34 2.01 -0.20
N TYR A 275 8.17 2.54 0.12
CA TYR A 275 8.02 3.61 1.11
C TYR A 275 7.77 3.05 2.49
N ASP A 276 8.46 3.61 3.47
CA ASP A 276 8.25 3.40 4.88
C ASP A 276 7.76 4.69 5.56
N ARG A 277 7.57 4.67 6.88
CA ARG A 277 7.19 5.85 7.67
C ARG A 277 8.30 6.89 7.59
N LEU A 278 7.91 8.15 7.38
CA LEU A 278 8.86 9.27 7.27
C LEU A 278 9.57 9.56 8.59
N PHE A 279 8.92 9.27 9.73
CA PHE A 279 9.47 9.49 11.07
C PHE A 279 9.55 8.18 11.85
N SER A 280 10.68 7.98 12.53
CA SER A 280 10.91 6.83 13.42
C SER A 280 10.22 7.01 14.79
N ASP A 281 10.03 8.25 15.23
CA ASP A 281 9.39 8.58 16.51
C ASP A 281 7.86 8.62 16.38
N PRO A 282 7.09 8.05 17.31
CA PRO A 282 5.63 8.11 17.30
C PRO A 282 5.06 9.53 17.41
N ASN A 283 5.77 10.44 18.06
CA ASN A 283 5.34 11.83 18.25
C ASN A 283 6.49 12.81 17.93
N PRO A 284 6.90 12.93 16.64
CA PRO A 284 8.07 13.71 16.26
C PRO A 284 7.95 15.19 16.62
N ASP A 285 6.72 15.69 16.78
CA ASP A 285 6.41 17.08 17.12
C ASP A 285 6.33 17.34 18.64
N GLY A 286 6.32 16.31 19.46
CA GLY A 286 6.09 16.41 20.90
C GLY A 286 7.33 16.76 21.74
N HIS A 287 8.51 16.77 21.14
CA HIS A 287 9.76 16.99 21.86
C HIS A 287 10.13 18.49 21.93
N LYS A 288 10.39 19.00 23.13
CA LYS A 288 10.79 20.40 23.33
C LYS A 288 12.28 20.63 23.05
N ASP A 289 13.11 19.63 23.29
CA ASP A 289 14.57 19.73 23.29
C ASP A 289 15.21 19.30 21.96
N LYS A 290 14.42 18.74 21.04
CA LYS A 290 14.92 18.25 19.75
C LYS A 290 14.02 18.72 18.61
N PRO A 291 14.61 19.17 17.48
CA PRO A 291 13.80 19.48 16.30
C PRO A 291 13.18 18.19 15.72
N PHE A 292 11.96 18.30 15.18
CA PHE A 292 11.24 17.17 14.61
C PHE A 292 12.02 16.46 13.49
N THR A 293 12.91 17.17 12.80
CA THR A 293 13.79 16.62 11.75
C THR A 293 14.82 15.61 12.27
N SER A 294 15.13 15.63 13.58
CA SER A 294 16.04 14.64 14.20
C SER A 294 15.44 13.22 14.19
N PHE A 295 14.15 13.10 13.97
CA PHE A 295 13.41 11.83 13.95
C PHE A 295 13.10 11.35 12.54
N LEU A 296 13.67 11.98 11.50
CA LEU A 296 13.52 11.52 10.13
C LEU A 296 14.11 10.12 9.95
N ASN A 297 13.33 9.26 9.32
CA ASN A 297 13.79 7.94 8.90
C ASN A 297 14.54 8.06 7.58
N THR A 298 15.85 7.97 7.63
CA THR A 298 16.73 8.05 6.46
C THR A 298 16.50 6.92 5.46
N ASN A 299 15.94 5.79 5.90
CA ASN A 299 15.61 4.63 5.09
C ASN A 299 14.13 4.58 4.69
N SER A 300 13.44 5.72 4.73
CA SER A 300 12.00 5.80 4.41
C SER A 300 11.66 5.58 2.94
N LEU A 301 12.65 5.55 2.06
CA LEU A 301 12.52 5.21 0.65
C LEU A 301 13.64 4.25 0.24
N ASN A 302 13.27 3.11 -0.32
CA ASN A 302 14.18 2.16 -0.94
C ASN A 302 13.70 1.87 -2.35
N GLU A 303 14.54 2.12 -3.35
CA GLU A 303 14.26 1.88 -4.75
C GLU A 303 15.00 0.64 -5.23
N GLN A 304 14.31 -0.20 -6.02
CA GLN A 304 14.90 -1.42 -6.56
C GLN A 304 14.29 -1.81 -7.90
N GLN A 305 15.04 -2.56 -8.68
CA GLN A 305 14.53 -3.25 -9.86
C GLN A 305 13.82 -4.54 -9.44
N ALA A 306 12.74 -4.85 -10.13
CA ALA A 306 11.93 -6.03 -9.90
C ALA A 306 11.41 -6.60 -11.22
N PHE A 307 10.82 -7.79 -11.16
CA PHE A 307 10.24 -8.46 -12.31
C PHE A 307 8.77 -8.79 -12.02
N ILE A 308 7.89 -8.49 -12.96
CA ILE A 308 6.46 -8.78 -12.87
C ILE A 308 6.01 -9.64 -14.06
N GLU A 309 4.93 -10.38 -13.89
CA GLU A 309 4.28 -11.08 -15.00
C GLU A 309 3.85 -10.12 -16.12
N PRO A 310 3.80 -10.56 -17.40
CA PRO A 310 3.73 -9.63 -18.54
C PRO A 310 2.39 -8.92 -18.72
N ASN A 311 1.32 -9.33 -18.04
CA ASN A 311 -0.04 -8.80 -18.25
C ASN A 311 -0.31 -7.46 -17.54
N ILE A 312 0.51 -6.44 -17.84
CA ILE A 312 0.40 -5.09 -17.27
C ILE A 312 0.31 -4.00 -18.34
N ASP A 313 -0.13 -4.36 -19.54
CA ASP A 313 -0.23 -3.40 -20.67
C ASP A 313 -1.18 -2.23 -20.38
N ASP A 314 -2.10 -2.39 -19.43
CA ASP A 314 -3.04 -1.39 -18.96
C ASP A 314 -2.59 -0.69 -17.65
N ALA A 315 -1.30 -0.77 -17.31
CA ALA A 315 -0.73 -0.12 -16.12
C ALA A 315 -0.64 1.40 -16.33
N VAL A 316 -1.74 2.08 -16.03
CA VAL A 316 -1.81 3.54 -16.04
C VAL A 316 -1.57 4.12 -14.64
N ALA A 317 -1.04 5.35 -14.58
CA ALA A 317 -0.80 6.04 -13.31
C ALA A 317 -2.05 6.06 -12.41
N GLY A 318 -1.86 5.70 -11.14
CA GLY A 318 -2.93 5.58 -10.16
C GLY A 318 -3.62 4.22 -10.12
N LYS A 319 -3.38 3.31 -11.06
CA LYS A 319 -3.91 1.95 -11.01
C LYS A 319 -3.18 1.14 -9.94
N THR A 320 -3.94 0.48 -9.07
CA THR A 320 -3.40 -0.30 -7.96
C THR A 320 -3.42 -1.78 -8.25
N TYR A 321 -2.42 -2.50 -7.73
CA TYR A 321 -2.27 -3.94 -7.84
C TYR A 321 -1.86 -4.54 -6.49
N GLN A 322 -2.25 -5.77 -6.24
CA GLN A 322 -1.67 -6.56 -5.17
C GLN A 322 -0.53 -7.42 -5.73
N PHE A 323 0.72 -7.13 -5.34
CA PHE A 323 1.82 -8.07 -5.56
C PHE A 323 1.69 -9.20 -4.53
N GLN A 324 1.39 -10.37 -5.04
CA GLN A 324 1.06 -11.54 -4.21
C GLN A 324 2.17 -11.83 -3.19
N ARG A 325 1.78 -12.00 -1.92
CA ARG A 325 2.66 -12.19 -0.76
C ARG A 325 3.52 -10.99 -0.36
N LYS A 326 3.51 -9.88 -1.12
CA LYS A 326 4.37 -8.69 -0.87
C LYS A 326 3.58 -7.48 -0.35
N GLY A 327 2.48 -7.12 -0.97
CA GLY A 327 1.69 -5.95 -0.57
C GLY A 327 0.88 -5.35 -1.70
N TYR A 328 0.38 -4.15 -1.48
CA TYR A 328 -0.34 -3.36 -2.47
C TYR A 328 0.58 -2.28 -3.04
N TYR A 329 0.49 -2.09 -4.33
CA TYR A 329 1.33 -1.18 -5.09
C TYR A 329 0.48 -0.39 -6.08
N VAL A 330 0.85 0.85 -6.34
CA VAL A 330 0.20 1.74 -7.30
C VAL A 330 1.20 2.15 -8.37
N VAL A 331 0.73 2.27 -9.61
CA VAL A 331 1.56 2.80 -10.72
C VAL A 331 1.79 4.29 -10.48
N ASP A 332 3.06 4.69 -10.42
CA ASP A 332 3.47 6.08 -10.21
C ASP A 332 3.32 6.91 -11.50
N PRO A 333 2.96 8.20 -11.41
CA PRO A 333 2.95 9.13 -12.55
C PRO A 333 4.29 9.27 -13.28
N ASP A 334 5.42 8.95 -12.63
CA ASP A 334 6.75 8.97 -13.26
C ASP A 334 6.97 7.79 -14.24
N SER A 335 6.00 6.87 -14.37
CA SER A 335 6.07 5.74 -15.29
C SER A 335 6.13 6.22 -16.74
N THR A 336 6.97 5.56 -17.52
CA THR A 336 7.08 5.71 -18.96
C THR A 336 6.76 4.38 -19.67
N PRO A 337 6.51 4.34 -20.98
CA PRO A 337 6.31 3.10 -21.70
C PRO A 337 7.48 2.11 -21.56
N ASP A 338 8.71 2.61 -21.40
CA ASP A 338 9.92 1.79 -21.28
C ASP A 338 10.21 1.38 -19.84
N GLN A 339 9.68 2.10 -18.86
CA GLN A 339 9.93 1.84 -17.43
C GLN A 339 8.69 2.15 -16.59
N ILE A 340 8.01 1.11 -16.16
CA ILE A 340 6.90 1.25 -15.22
C ILE A 340 7.45 1.34 -13.80
N VAL A 341 6.98 2.33 -13.06
CA VAL A 341 7.34 2.60 -11.67
C VAL A 341 6.16 2.28 -10.76
N PHE A 342 6.40 1.48 -9.74
CA PHE A 342 5.40 1.14 -8.73
C PHE A 342 5.77 1.70 -7.36
N ASN A 343 4.83 2.39 -6.73
CA ASN A 343 4.93 2.83 -5.35
C ASN A 343 4.27 1.82 -4.41
N LYS A 344 4.97 1.39 -3.38
CA LYS A 344 4.36 0.57 -2.32
C LYS A 344 3.33 1.40 -1.55
N THR A 345 2.09 0.96 -1.56
CA THR A 345 0.99 1.57 -0.81
C THR A 345 1.03 1.10 0.65
N VAL A 346 0.76 -0.19 0.88
CA VAL A 346 0.78 -0.84 2.21
C VAL A 346 1.20 -2.30 2.08
N GLY A 347 1.71 -2.89 3.17
CA GLY A 347 1.96 -4.33 3.28
C GLY A 347 0.67 -5.15 3.40
N LEU A 348 0.77 -6.49 3.28
CA LEU A 348 -0.38 -7.40 3.51
C LEU A 348 -0.75 -7.52 4.99
N ARG A 349 0.20 -7.26 5.88
CA ARG A 349 0.04 -7.28 7.33
C ARG A 349 0.70 -6.04 7.91
N ASP A 350 0.28 -5.68 9.08
CA ASP A 350 0.99 -4.71 9.88
C ASP A 350 2.23 -5.39 10.46
N ASN A 351 3.39 -4.79 10.27
CA ASN A 351 4.69 -5.31 10.71
C ASN A 351 5.38 -4.38 11.72
N TRP A 352 4.62 -3.39 12.28
CA TRP A 352 5.14 -2.43 13.25
C TRP A 352 4.71 -2.78 14.68
#